data_b7abbe27d10492c392fa5e3ef62e3375
#
_entry.id   b7abbe27d10492c392fa5e3ef62e3375
#
_cell.length_a   1.000
_cell.length_b   1.000
_cell.length_c   1.000
_cell.angle_alpha   90.00
_cell.angle_beta   90.00
_cell.angle_gamma   90.00
#
_symmetry.space_group_name_H-M   'P 1'
#
loop_
_entity.id
_entity.type
_entity.pdbx_description
1 polymer ?
#
loop_
_entity_poly.entity_id
_entity_poly.type
_entity_poly.pdbx_seq_one_letter_code
_entity_poly.pdbx_strand_id
1 'polypeptide(L)'
;MIIETFDNTTQEVLKELEKTQKQFWNISRTTAEFLYNIIVDSKAKSVVEVGTSNGYSGIWLGKALKKTGGRLTTIEFYDKRLDVAKENFEKCGVADIIETKRGDAATILEYLPEDFKIDIAFVDANKSQYIKFFEFIKPHLNVGGYIACDNVISHAAKVQ
;
A
#
# COMPACT_ATOMS: atom_id res chain seq x y z
N MET A 1 -7.41 11.85 -16.37
CA MET A 1 -7.12 10.73 -15.43
C MET A 1 -6.19 11.23 -14.32
N ILE A 2 -6.22 10.63 -13.14
CA ILE A 2 -5.39 11.09 -11.98
C ILE A 2 -3.90 11.08 -12.32
N ILE A 3 -3.42 10.04 -13.02
CA ILE A 3 -2.01 9.91 -13.40
C ILE A 3 -1.48 11.14 -14.16
N GLU A 4 -2.32 11.80 -14.95
CA GLU A 4 -1.95 13.00 -15.72
C GLU A 4 -1.67 14.23 -14.83
N THR A 5 -2.09 14.17 -13.57
CA THR A 5 -1.80 15.21 -12.58
C THR A 5 -0.43 15.05 -11.91
N PHE A 6 0.25 13.91 -12.13
CA PHE A 6 1.57 13.65 -11.59
C PHE A 6 2.66 14.24 -12.51
N ASP A 7 3.84 14.45 -11.93
CA ASP A 7 5.02 14.85 -12.70
C ASP A 7 5.41 13.78 -13.74
N ASN A 8 6.14 14.19 -14.79
CA ASN A 8 6.50 13.31 -15.91
C ASN A 8 7.27 12.06 -15.45
N THR A 9 8.21 12.22 -14.50
CA THR A 9 9.00 11.09 -13.98
C THR A 9 8.11 10.05 -13.31
N THR A 10 7.16 10.49 -12.48
CA THR A 10 6.19 9.58 -11.84
C THR A 10 5.34 8.88 -12.90
N GLN A 11 4.85 9.59 -13.91
CA GLN A 11 4.07 8.99 -14.99
C GLN A 11 4.85 7.91 -15.75
N GLU A 12 6.12 8.17 -16.06
CA GLU A 12 7.01 7.22 -16.75
C GLU A 12 7.27 5.98 -15.89
N VAL A 13 7.62 6.16 -14.62
CA VAL A 13 7.84 5.04 -13.70
C VAL A 13 6.59 4.16 -13.59
N LEU A 14 5.41 4.74 -13.38
CA LEU A 14 4.17 3.97 -13.28
C LEU A 14 3.86 3.22 -14.57
N LYS A 15 4.05 3.83 -15.74
CA LYS A 15 3.85 3.16 -17.04
C LYS A 15 4.81 1.99 -17.23
N GLU A 16 6.08 2.11 -16.81
CA GLU A 16 7.04 1.00 -16.86
C GLU A 16 6.65 -0.15 -15.92
N LEU A 17 6.22 0.17 -14.69
CA LEU A 17 5.76 -0.84 -13.74
C LEU A 17 4.48 -1.56 -14.22
N GLU A 18 3.62 -0.90 -14.96
CA GLU A 18 2.43 -1.50 -15.57
C GLU A 18 2.77 -2.53 -16.65
N LYS A 19 3.87 -2.37 -17.39
CA LYS A 19 4.34 -3.37 -18.36
C LYS A 19 4.69 -4.71 -17.71
N THR A 20 5.11 -4.68 -16.44
CA THR A 20 5.49 -5.86 -15.66
C THR A 20 4.40 -6.28 -14.66
N GLN A 21 3.17 -5.79 -14.81
CA GLN A 21 2.06 -6.05 -13.89
C GLN A 21 1.88 -7.53 -13.57
N LYS A 22 1.88 -8.40 -14.58
CA LYS A 22 1.70 -9.85 -14.39
C LYS A 22 2.87 -10.51 -13.66
N GLN A 23 4.09 -10.00 -13.84
CA GLN A 23 5.29 -10.55 -13.21
C GLN A 23 5.35 -10.23 -11.72
N PHE A 24 4.93 -9.02 -11.34
CA PHE A 24 4.96 -8.55 -9.96
C PHE A 24 3.60 -8.58 -9.28
N TRP A 25 2.56 -8.98 -10.01
CA TRP A 25 1.17 -9.00 -9.56
C TRP A 25 0.67 -7.64 -9.05
N ASN A 26 1.11 -6.58 -9.72
CA ASN A 26 0.65 -5.25 -9.38
C ASN A 26 -0.87 -5.14 -9.57
N ILE A 27 -1.50 -4.37 -8.71
CA ILE A 27 -2.93 -4.02 -8.87
C ILE A 27 -3.16 -3.27 -10.19
N SER A 28 -4.40 -3.26 -10.65
CA SER A 28 -4.76 -2.47 -11.83
C SER A 28 -4.67 -0.96 -11.54
N ARG A 29 -4.47 -0.15 -12.60
CA ARG A 29 -4.54 1.31 -12.48
C ARG A 29 -5.87 1.77 -11.88
N THR A 30 -6.98 1.17 -12.28
CA THR A 30 -8.31 1.49 -11.74
C THR A 30 -8.38 1.26 -10.22
N THR A 31 -7.81 0.15 -9.73
CA THR A 31 -7.72 -0.11 -8.29
C THR A 31 -6.84 0.92 -7.59
N ALA A 32 -5.70 1.26 -8.20
CA ALA A 32 -4.79 2.27 -7.65
C ALA A 32 -5.43 3.66 -7.57
N GLU A 33 -6.14 4.09 -8.61
CA GLU A 33 -6.92 5.34 -8.62
C GLU A 33 -8.04 5.34 -7.58
N PHE A 34 -8.70 4.21 -7.38
CA PHE A 34 -9.72 4.07 -6.34
C PHE A 34 -9.12 4.26 -4.93
N LEU A 35 -7.99 3.62 -4.63
CA LEU A 35 -7.29 3.78 -3.36
C LEU A 35 -6.80 5.22 -3.16
N TYR A 36 -6.25 5.83 -4.21
CA TYR A 36 -5.85 7.24 -4.19
C TYR A 36 -7.03 8.15 -3.80
N ASN A 37 -8.19 7.97 -4.46
CA ASN A 37 -9.37 8.79 -4.19
C ASN A 37 -9.87 8.60 -2.75
N ILE A 38 -9.96 7.36 -2.24
CA ILE A 38 -10.36 7.13 -0.85
C ILE A 38 -9.46 7.87 0.13
N ILE A 39 -8.13 7.85 -0.08
CA ILE A 39 -7.19 8.58 0.79
C ILE A 39 -7.45 10.08 0.76
N VAL A 40 -7.61 10.64 -0.44
CA VAL A 40 -7.83 12.09 -0.61
C VAL A 40 -9.17 12.52 -0.03
N ASP A 41 -10.23 11.81 -0.35
CA ASP A 41 -11.61 12.15 0.06
C ASP A 41 -11.81 11.99 1.57
N SER A 42 -11.26 10.93 2.17
CA SER A 42 -11.29 10.73 3.62
C SER A 42 -10.29 11.60 4.39
N LYS A 43 -9.38 12.29 3.69
CA LYS A 43 -8.27 13.05 4.28
C LYS A 43 -7.37 12.21 5.19
N ALA A 44 -7.20 10.94 4.85
CA ALA A 44 -6.41 9.99 5.64
C ALA A 44 -4.98 10.49 5.86
N LYS A 45 -4.47 10.27 7.06
CA LYS A 45 -3.12 10.67 7.50
C LYS A 45 -2.20 9.50 7.76
N SER A 46 -2.75 8.34 8.10
CA SER A 46 -2.00 7.13 8.44
C SER A 46 -2.51 5.96 7.60
N VAL A 47 -1.68 5.52 6.67
CA VAL A 47 -1.98 4.38 5.80
C VAL A 47 -0.96 3.27 6.03
N VAL A 48 -1.44 2.04 6.14
CA VAL A 48 -0.62 0.83 6.20
C VAL A 48 -0.86 0.01 4.94
N GLU A 49 0.21 -0.44 4.31
CA GLU A 49 0.18 -1.35 3.18
C GLU A 49 0.88 -2.67 3.54
N VAL A 50 0.22 -3.79 3.29
CA VAL A 50 0.78 -5.13 3.43
C VAL A 50 1.01 -5.70 2.04
N GLY A 51 2.28 -5.81 1.65
CA GLY A 51 2.70 -6.23 0.32
C GLY A 51 3.19 -5.06 -0.53
N THR A 52 4.41 -4.59 -0.28
CA THR A 52 5.02 -3.48 -1.04
C THR A 52 5.32 -3.85 -2.48
N SER A 53 5.80 -5.08 -2.72
CA SER A 53 6.27 -5.55 -4.02
C SER A 53 7.29 -4.60 -4.66
N ASN A 54 7.07 -4.15 -5.90
CA ASN A 54 7.94 -3.19 -6.59
C ASN A 54 7.57 -1.72 -6.32
N GLY A 55 6.61 -1.46 -5.43
CA GLY A 55 6.20 -0.12 -5.03
C GLY A 55 5.11 0.52 -5.89
N TYR A 56 4.50 -0.18 -6.83
CA TYR A 56 3.47 0.40 -7.71
C TYR A 56 2.32 1.01 -6.93
N SER A 57 1.65 0.25 -6.05
CA SER A 57 0.59 0.76 -5.18
C SER A 57 1.11 1.82 -4.21
N GLY A 58 2.28 1.59 -3.60
CA GLY A 58 2.90 2.53 -2.67
C GLY A 58 3.15 3.92 -3.26
N ILE A 59 3.49 4.03 -4.56
CA ILE A 59 3.60 5.33 -5.26
C ILE A 59 2.25 6.04 -5.28
N TRP A 60 1.17 5.36 -5.65
CA TRP A 60 -0.18 5.93 -5.69
C TRP A 60 -0.65 6.38 -4.31
N LEU A 61 -0.46 5.52 -3.29
CA LEU A 61 -0.78 5.85 -1.90
C LEU A 61 0.06 7.03 -1.41
N GLY A 62 1.36 7.06 -1.71
CA GLY A 62 2.26 8.15 -1.36
C GLY A 62 1.87 9.47 -2.02
N LYS A 63 1.52 9.47 -3.31
CA LYS A 63 1.03 10.69 -4.00
C LYS A 63 -0.27 11.24 -3.40
N ALA A 64 -1.20 10.36 -2.99
CA ALA A 64 -2.40 10.77 -2.27
C ALA A 64 -2.07 11.36 -0.90
N LEU A 65 -1.18 10.70 -0.15
CA LEU A 65 -0.76 11.14 1.19
C LEU A 65 0.03 12.45 1.17
N LYS A 66 0.79 12.73 0.11
CA LYS A 66 1.37 14.06 -0.11
C LYS A 66 0.30 15.17 -0.12
N LYS A 67 -0.87 14.92 -0.70
CA LYS A 67 -1.98 15.89 -0.70
C LYS A 67 -2.63 16.03 0.67
N THR A 68 -2.75 14.95 1.42
CA THR A 68 -3.39 14.99 2.73
C THR A 68 -2.43 15.38 3.86
N GLY A 69 -1.11 15.34 3.62
CA GLY A 69 -0.09 15.55 4.64
C GLY A 69 0.06 14.36 5.59
N GLY A 70 -0.20 13.15 5.09
CA GLY A 70 -0.10 11.89 5.82
C GLY A 70 1.20 11.13 5.56
N ARG A 71 1.27 9.90 6.07
CA ARG A 71 2.41 8.97 5.93
C ARG A 71 1.93 7.57 5.61
N LEU A 72 2.77 6.83 4.88
CA LEU A 72 2.59 5.42 4.55
C LEU A 72 3.59 4.56 5.33
N THR A 73 3.11 3.50 5.96
CA THR A 73 3.94 2.39 6.43
C THR A 73 3.67 1.19 5.52
N THR A 74 4.69 0.72 4.81
CA THR A 74 4.54 -0.41 3.89
C THR A 74 5.45 -1.57 4.28
N ILE A 75 4.93 -2.80 4.19
CA ILE A 75 5.58 -4.01 4.71
C ILE A 75 5.85 -4.97 3.56
N GLU A 76 7.11 -5.45 3.47
CA GLU A 76 7.53 -6.44 2.47
C GLU A 76 8.46 -7.49 3.09
N PHE A 77 8.23 -8.73 2.73
CA PHE A 77 9.05 -9.84 3.19
C PHE A 77 10.36 -9.98 2.40
N TYR A 78 10.32 -9.74 1.09
CA TYR A 78 11.44 -9.98 0.18
C TYR A 78 12.31 -8.74 -0.02
N ASP A 79 13.59 -8.83 0.39
CA ASP A 79 14.56 -7.73 0.30
C ASP A 79 14.66 -7.13 -1.09
N LYS A 80 14.84 -7.97 -2.11
CA LYS A 80 15.01 -7.51 -3.49
C LYS A 80 13.81 -6.72 -4.01
N ARG A 81 12.60 -7.08 -3.59
CA ARG A 81 11.40 -6.33 -3.95
C ARG A 81 11.36 -4.98 -3.24
N LEU A 82 11.69 -4.98 -1.96
CA LEU A 82 11.71 -3.76 -1.16
C LEU A 82 12.77 -2.77 -1.65
N ASP A 83 13.95 -3.25 -2.07
CA ASP A 83 14.99 -2.40 -2.64
C ASP A 83 14.52 -1.72 -3.94
N VAL A 84 13.88 -2.47 -4.83
CA VAL A 84 13.28 -1.92 -6.06
C VAL A 84 12.20 -0.89 -5.72
N ALA A 85 11.35 -1.18 -4.74
CA ALA A 85 10.30 -0.26 -4.30
C ALA A 85 10.88 1.05 -3.78
N LYS A 86 11.93 0.99 -2.94
CA LYS A 86 12.61 2.18 -2.41
C LYS A 86 13.17 3.07 -3.52
N GLU A 87 13.85 2.48 -4.52
CA GLU A 87 14.35 3.24 -5.68
C GLU A 87 13.19 3.93 -6.43
N ASN A 88 12.06 3.26 -6.60
CA ASN A 88 10.89 3.83 -7.25
C ASN A 88 10.25 4.94 -6.41
N PHE A 89 10.23 4.81 -5.08
CA PHE A 89 9.74 5.86 -4.17
C PHE A 89 10.59 7.12 -4.25
N GLU A 90 11.93 6.96 -4.30
CA GLU A 90 12.86 8.08 -4.51
C GLU A 90 12.61 8.78 -5.84
N LYS A 91 12.56 8.02 -6.95
CA LYS A 91 12.30 8.57 -8.30
C LYS A 91 10.99 9.34 -8.37
N CYS A 92 9.96 8.86 -7.66
CA CYS A 92 8.62 9.48 -7.65
C CYS A 92 8.44 10.55 -6.59
N GLY A 93 9.48 10.88 -5.79
CA GLY A 93 9.43 11.94 -4.78
C GLY A 93 8.45 11.67 -3.64
N VAL A 94 8.28 10.41 -3.24
CA VAL A 94 7.40 10.01 -2.13
C VAL A 94 8.14 9.33 -0.98
N ALA A 95 9.43 9.06 -1.12
CA ALA A 95 10.23 8.34 -0.13
C ALA A 95 10.24 9.00 1.26
N ASP A 96 10.19 10.32 1.32
CA ASP A 96 10.23 11.10 2.58
C ASP A 96 9.01 10.89 3.48
N ILE A 97 7.90 10.39 2.94
CA ILE A 97 6.67 10.12 3.70
C ILE A 97 6.34 8.62 3.78
N ILE A 98 7.21 7.75 3.26
CA ILE A 98 7.03 6.30 3.28
C ILE A 98 8.05 5.65 4.23
N GLU A 99 7.55 5.00 5.27
CA GLU A 99 8.32 4.09 6.10
C GLU A 99 8.21 2.67 5.53
N THR A 100 9.35 2.08 5.19
CA THR A 100 9.40 0.69 4.73
C THR A 100 9.78 -0.24 5.89
N LYS A 101 8.99 -1.28 6.13
CA LYS A 101 9.29 -2.32 7.11
C LYS A 101 9.55 -3.64 6.40
N ARG A 102 10.73 -4.21 6.66
CA ARG A 102 11.11 -5.52 6.14
C ARG A 102 10.76 -6.60 7.16
N GLY A 103 10.09 -7.65 6.71
CA GLY A 103 9.83 -8.83 7.52
C GLY A 103 8.47 -9.46 7.29
N ASP A 104 8.15 -10.44 8.12
CA ASP A 104 6.84 -11.07 8.13
C ASP A 104 5.76 -10.07 8.58
N ALA A 105 4.77 -9.84 7.73
CA ALA A 105 3.75 -8.85 7.97
C ALA A 105 2.90 -9.18 9.20
N ALA A 106 2.59 -10.46 9.43
CA ALA A 106 1.82 -10.85 10.61
C ALA A 106 2.56 -10.49 11.89
N THR A 107 3.86 -10.78 11.96
CA THR A 107 4.70 -10.41 13.10
C THR A 107 4.79 -8.89 13.28
N ILE A 108 5.02 -8.15 12.20
CA ILE A 108 5.11 -6.68 12.28
C ILE A 108 3.80 -6.05 12.76
N LEU A 109 2.66 -6.53 12.25
CA LEU A 109 1.34 -6.03 12.63
C LEU A 109 0.99 -6.39 14.08
N GLU A 110 1.35 -7.60 14.54
CA GLU A 110 1.12 -8.05 15.93
C GLU A 110 1.83 -7.17 16.96
N TYR A 111 3.01 -6.66 16.60
CA TYR A 111 3.84 -5.85 17.51
C TYR A 111 3.78 -4.35 17.20
N LEU A 112 2.74 -3.88 16.51
CA LEU A 112 2.50 -2.44 16.39
C LEU A 112 2.27 -1.81 17.77
N PRO A 113 2.83 -0.61 18.03
CA PRO A 113 2.55 0.11 19.28
C PRO A 113 1.05 0.32 19.50
N GLU A 114 0.57 0.23 20.74
CA GLU A 114 -0.86 0.38 21.07
C GLU A 114 -1.45 1.72 20.62
N ASP A 115 -0.64 2.77 20.62
CA ASP A 115 -1.00 4.12 20.15
C ASP A 115 -0.87 4.33 18.64
N PHE A 116 -0.35 3.33 17.90
CA PHE A 116 -0.29 3.38 16.44
C PHE A 116 -1.71 3.35 15.86
N LYS A 117 -2.09 4.39 15.11
CA LYS A 117 -3.44 4.51 14.54
C LYS A 117 -3.40 4.43 13.02
N ILE A 118 -4.42 3.81 12.45
CA ILE A 118 -4.56 3.53 11.02
C ILE A 118 -5.88 4.12 10.53
N ASP A 119 -5.83 4.96 9.52
CA ASP A 119 -7.02 5.45 8.82
C ASP A 119 -7.43 4.48 7.70
N ILE A 120 -6.44 3.98 6.95
CA ILE A 120 -6.65 3.03 5.87
C ILE A 120 -5.57 1.96 5.91
N ALA A 121 -5.98 0.70 5.82
CA ALA A 121 -5.09 -0.43 5.57
C ALA A 121 -5.39 -1.01 4.18
N PHE A 122 -4.35 -1.19 3.37
CA PHE A 122 -4.43 -1.90 2.11
C PHE A 122 -3.66 -3.22 2.21
N VAL A 123 -4.33 -4.33 1.93
CA VAL A 123 -3.77 -5.68 2.08
C VAL A 123 -3.74 -6.38 0.73
N ASP A 124 -2.54 -6.56 0.19
CA ASP A 124 -2.29 -7.31 -1.04
C ASP A 124 -1.05 -8.21 -0.86
N ALA A 125 -1.21 -9.27 -0.11
CA ALA A 125 -0.14 -10.21 0.23
C ALA A 125 -0.64 -11.67 0.17
N ASN A 126 -0.06 -12.55 0.98
CA ASN A 126 -0.47 -13.95 1.05
C ASN A 126 -1.90 -14.10 1.57
N LYS A 127 -2.81 -14.55 0.70
CA LYS A 127 -4.25 -14.67 0.96
C LYS A 127 -4.59 -15.58 2.14
N SER A 128 -3.75 -16.58 2.44
CA SER A 128 -3.96 -17.48 3.59
C SER A 128 -3.77 -16.80 4.95
N GLN A 129 -3.27 -15.59 4.99
CA GLN A 129 -3.05 -14.82 6.23
C GLN A 129 -4.00 -13.63 6.37
N TYR A 130 -4.96 -13.43 5.48
CA TYR A 130 -5.82 -12.24 5.47
C TYR A 130 -6.65 -12.09 6.75
N ILE A 131 -7.21 -13.18 7.28
CA ILE A 131 -7.94 -13.13 8.56
C ILE A 131 -7.01 -12.68 9.69
N LYS A 132 -5.78 -13.21 9.73
CA LYS A 132 -4.78 -12.85 10.73
C LYS A 132 -4.39 -11.37 10.63
N PHE A 133 -4.16 -10.87 9.41
CA PHE A 133 -3.89 -9.45 9.19
C PHE A 133 -5.05 -8.57 9.66
N PHE A 134 -6.28 -8.95 9.35
CA PHE A 134 -7.47 -8.25 9.81
C PHE A 134 -7.53 -8.16 11.34
N GLU A 135 -7.30 -9.26 12.06
CA GLU A 135 -7.33 -9.28 13.52
C GLU A 135 -6.26 -8.37 14.15
N PHE A 136 -5.07 -8.27 13.55
CA PHE A 136 -4.02 -7.39 14.02
C PHE A 136 -4.22 -5.91 13.63
N ILE A 137 -4.81 -5.63 12.49
CA ILE A 137 -5.08 -4.26 12.02
C ILE A 137 -6.27 -3.63 12.75
N LYS A 138 -7.35 -4.40 12.94
CA LYS A 138 -8.62 -3.92 13.50
C LYS A 138 -8.49 -3.10 14.79
N PRO A 139 -7.68 -3.50 15.81
CA PRO A 139 -7.53 -2.72 17.03
C PRO A 139 -6.91 -1.33 16.84
N HIS A 140 -6.18 -1.15 15.73
CA HIS A 140 -5.49 0.09 15.41
C HIS A 140 -6.30 1.03 14.52
N LEU A 141 -7.44 0.58 13.96
CA LEU A 141 -8.26 1.42 13.09
C LEU A 141 -8.89 2.58 13.83
N ASN A 142 -8.76 3.76 13.26
CA ASN A 142 -9.57 4.90 13.66
C ASN A 142 -11.04 4.68 13.32
N VAL A 143 -11.95 5.32 14.07
CA VAL A 143 -13.37 5.32 13.75
C VAL A 143 -13.57 5.92 12.35
N GLY A 144 -14.28 5.22 11.48
CA GLY A 144 -14.44 5.58 10.06
C GLY A 144 -13.28 5.16 9.16
N GLY A 145 -12.31 4.40 9.70
CA GLY A 145 -11.21 3.84 8.92
C GLY A 145 -11.64 2.67 8.03
N TYR A 146 -10.82 2.36 7.03
CA TYR A 146 -11.07 1.32 6.02
C TYR A 146 -9.99 0.25 6.01
N ILE A 147 -10.40 -1.00 5.74
CA ILE A 147 -9.49 -2.07 5.32
C ILE A 147 -9.89 -2.47 3.90
N ALA A 148 -9.00 -2.28 2.94
CA ALA A 148 -9.16 -2.72 1.57
C ALA A 148 -8.28 -3.96 1.34
N CYS A 149 -8.89 -5.05 0.87
CA CYS A 149 -8.18 -6.30 0.57
C CYS A 149 -8.32 -6.63 -0.91
N ASP A 150 -7.18 -6.85 -1.58
CA ASP A 150 -7.20 -7.23 -3.00
C ASP A 150 -7.50 -8.71 -3.18
N ASN A 151 -8.21 -9.05 -4.27
CA ASN A 151 -8.48 -10.41 -4.73
C ASN A 151 -9.26 -11.33 -3.75
N VAL A 152 -10.00 -10.78 -2.80
CA VAL A 152 -10.75 -11.58 -1.82
C VAL A 152 -11.78 -12.49 -2.50
N ILE A 153 -12.52 -11.98 -3.48
CA ILE A 153 -13.55 -12.75 -4.19
C ILE A 153 -12.93 -13.81 -5.10
N SER A 154 -11.93 -13.43 -5.89
CA SER A 154 -11.27 -14.33 -6.85
C SER A 154 -10.47 -15.47 -6.17
N HIS A 155 -10.09 -15.28 -4.91
CA HIS A 155 -9.30 -16.23 -4.12
C HIS A 155 -10.00 -16.62 -2.81
N ALA A 156 -11.34 -16.55 -2.76
CA ALA A 156 -12.11 -16.78 -1.53
C ALA A 156 -11.76 -18.09 -0.79
N ALA A 157 -11.48 -19.17 -1.54
CA ALA A 157 -11.05 -20.45 -0.96
C ALA A 157 -9.66 -20.42 -0.29
N LYS A 158 -8.86 -19.38 -0.50
CA LYS A 158 -7.50 -19.22 0.06
C LYS A 158 -7.45 -18.22 1.21
N VAL A 159 -8.51 -17.45 1.42
CA VAL A 159 -8.61 -16.48 2.52
C VAL A 159 -8.89 -17.23 3.81
N GLN A 160 -7.96 -17.20 4.74
CA GLN A 160 -8.01 -17.83 6.05
C GLN A 160 -7.53 -16.86 7.12
#